data_a09effdebc69d8d2a7bac585232f7d76
#
_entry.id   a09effdebc69d8d2a7bac585232f7d76
#
_cell.length_a   1.000
_cell.length_b   1.000
_cell.length_c   1.000
_cell.angle_alpha   90.00
_cell.angle_beta   90.00
_cell.angle_gamma   90.00
#
_symmetry.space_group_name_H-M   'P 1'
#
loop_
_entity.id
_entity.type
_entity.pdbx_description
1 polymer ?
#
loop_
_entity_poly.entity_id
_entity_poly.type
_entity_poly.pdbx_seq_one_letter_code
_entity_poly.pdbx_strand_id
1 'polypeptide(L)'
;MSDTGAAKRPPTIDDVLRLRAAEPLPSRDGGPDEGASRDGAAPPRIVEIARLAGVSPITVSRALRHPEKVAEAKRRKILEIVERTGYATNPHARALRSGQSNIVAAFVSNLQSQQFCLAVQGCGEVLEPQGYQLMIGQTSYSYAKETTMIQSLREMRPAAVMFTGVIEIEENRRALRALGIPIMETWAYPRDPIDMLVGFSNIDSGRLAAEHFAERGYRRVGFIGRRSGRGALRLTGFREAARAAGLDIVAELSVDGVSSMVDGRRALGDLLSRNAAVEAVFCANDLLATGALLEARRLGMRLPDDIAILGFGHNDVAEELPPGLTTIGIDSRGLGRQAGSMILQRMRGEMPSEPSCAVELTLTRRGSS
;
A
#
# COMPACT_ATOMS: atom_id res chain seq x y z
N MET A 1 -19.38 35.20 -44.45
CA MET A 1 -18.38 34.13 -44.61
C MET A 1 -18.01 33.71 -43.22
N SER A 2 -18.70 32.73 -42.70
CA SER A 2 -18.57 32.22 -41.33
C SER A 2 -18.23 30.73 -41.40
N ASP A 3 -17.01 30.43 -41.02
CA ASP A 3 -16.53 29.06 -40.91
C ASP A 3 -16.81 28.56 -39.49
N THR A 4 -17.77 27.67 -39.35
CA THR A 4 -18.16 27.06 -38.09
C THR A 4 -17.35 25.75 -37.93
N GLY A 5 -16.30 25.82 -37.13
CA GLY A 5 -15.49 24.64 -36.71
C GLY A 5 -16.35 23.64 -35.94
N ALA A 6 -16.69 22.52 -36.56
CA ALA A 6 -17.37 21.40 -35.92
C ALA A 6 -16.47 20.74 -34.89
N ALA A 7 -16.85 20.83 -33.61
CA ALA A 7 -16.22 20.10 -32.52
C ALA A 7 -16.37 18.59 -32.74
N LYS A 8 -15.27 17.86 -32.84
CA LYS A 8 -15.26 16.39 -32.96
C LYS A 8 -15.84 15.80 -31.67
N ARG A 9 -16.88 15.00 -31.81
CA ARG A 9 -17.51 14.21 -30.76
C ARG A 9 -16.48 13.26 -30.15
N PRO A 10 -16.41 13.12 -28.82
CA PRO A 10 -15.53 12.13 -28.18
C PRO A 10 -15.91 10.70 -28.61
N PRO A 11 -14.92 9.80 -28.77
CA PRO A 11 -15.15 8.44 -29.23
C PRO A 11 -16.03 7.68 -28.24
N THR A 12 -16.96 6.87 -28.74
CA THR A 12 -17.82 5.99 -27.94
C THR A 12 -17.07 4.69 -27.60
N ILE A 13 -17.55 3.95 -26.60
CA ILE A 13 -17.01 2.63 -26.23
C ILE A 13 -16.96 1.68 -27.44
N ASP A 14 -17.96 1.73 -28.32
CA ASP A 14 -18.00 0.92 -29.53
C ASP A 14 -16.93 1.32 -30.56
N ASP A 15 -16.56 2.59 -30.63
CA ASP A 15 -15.45 3.06 -31.47
C ASP A 15 -14.10 2.53 -30.97
N VAL A 16 -13.91 2.47 -29.66
CA VAL A 16 -12.69 1.91 -29.02
C VAL A 16 -12.62 0.39 -29.20
N LEU A 17 -13.73 -0.31 -29.11
CA LEU A 17 -13.79 -1.77 -29.31
C LEU A 17 -13.53 -2.16 -30.78
N ARG A 18 -13.99 -1.37 -31.75
CA ARG A 18 -13.71 -1.59 -33.18
C ARG A 18 -12.25 -1.37 -33.55
N LEU A 19 -11.55 -0.43 -32.91
CA LEU A 19 -10.12 -0.21 -33.10
C LEU A 19 -9.26 -1.39 -32.56
N ARG A 20 -9.72 -2.11 -31.54
CA ARG A 20 -9.06 -3.32 -31.03
C ARG A 20 -9.32 -4.59 -31.88
N ALA A 21 -10.38 -4.61 -32.68
CA ALA A 21 -10.72 -5.75 -33.52
C ALA A 21 -9.99 -5.78 -34.88
N ALA A 22 -9.20 -4.75 -35.18
CA ALA A 22 -8.55 -4.59 -36.50
C ALA A 22 -7.09 -5.10 -36.57
N GLU A 23 -6.50 -5.61 -35.47
CA GLU A 23 -5.20 -6.28 -35.51
C GLU A 23 -5.33 -7.75 -35.10
N PRO A 24 -5.26 -8.71 -36.05
CA PRO A 24 -5.18 -10.13 -35.68
C PRO A 24 -3.83 -10.42 -35.01
N LEU A 25 -3.88 -11.02 -33.82
CA LEU A 25 -2.71 -11.61 -33.17
C LEU A 25 -2.07 -12.65 -34.13
N PRO A 26 -0.76 -12.68 -34.27
CA PRO A 26 -0.10 -13.69 -35.14
C PRO A 26 -0.36 -15.09 -34.58
N SER A 27 -0.91 -15.96 -35.42
CA SER A 27 -1.15 -17.38 -35.13
C SER A 27 0.18 -18.09 -34.82
N ARG A 28 0.19 -18.85 -33.73
CA ARG A 28 1.26 -19.80 -33.40
C ARG A 28 1.01 -21.12 -34.12
N ASP A 29 1.28 -21.19 -35.40
CA ASP A 29 1.43 -22.46 -36.12
C ASP A 29 2.40 -22.26 -37.26
N GLY A 30 3.54 -22.90 -37.15
CA GLY A 30 4.56 -22.88 -38.20
C GLY A 30 5.82 -23.59 -37.75
N GLY A 31 6.08 -24.73 -38.33
CA GLY A 31 7.23 -25.60 -38.11
C GLY A 31 8.59 -24.95 -38.35
N PRO A 32 9.70 -25.68 -38.27
CA PRO A 32 11.04 -25.14 -38.12
C PRO A 32 11.49 -24.46 -39.41
N ASP A 33 11.66 -23.14 -39.38
CA ASP A 33 12.36 -22.41 -40.40
C ASP A 33 13.75 -22.05 -39.87
N GLU A 34 14.74 -22.65 -40.53
CA GLU A 34 16.16 -22.43 -40.27
C GLU A 34 16.53 -21.01 -40.76
N GLY A 35 17.15 -20.23 -39.89
CA GLY A 35 18.01 -19.14 -40.35
C GLY A 35 17.54 -17.71 -40.08
N ALA A 36 17.46 -17.31 -38.83
CA ALA A 36 17.79 -15.94 -38.42
C ALA A 36 18.25 -15.96 -36.96
N SER A 37 19.55 -16.01 -36.74
CA SER A 37 20.17 -15.80 -35.43
C SER A 37 19.80 -14.41 -34.91
N ARG A 38 18.79 -14.31 -34.03
CA ARG A 38 18.72 -13.18 -33.14
C ARG A 38 19.84 -13.37 -32.13
N ASP A 39 21.00 -12.78 -32.48
CA ASP A 39 22.09 -12.61 -31.55
C ASP A 39 21.55 -12.04 -30.25
N GLY A 40 21.57 -12.85 -29.20
CA GLY A 40 21.36 -12.46 -27.83
C GLY A 40 22.53 -11.61 -27.34
N ALA A 41 22.76 -10.47 -28.00
CA ALA A 41 23.79 -9.52 -27.58
C ALA A 41 23.41 -9.02 -26.19
N ALA A 42 24.28 -9.29 -25.22
CA ALA A 42 24.13 -8.75 -23.86
C ALA A 42 23.91 -7.22 -23.96
N PRO A 43 23.05 -6.63 -23.13
CA PRO A 43 22.76 -5.20 -23.17
C PRO A 43 24.07 -4.40 -23.13
N PRO A 44 24.21 -3.34 -23.97
CA PRO A 44 25.47 -2.61 -24.12
C PRO A 44 25.96 -2.09 -22.76
N ARG A 45 27.27 -2.14 -22.54
CA ARG A 45 27.88 -1.67 -21.29
C ARG A 45 28.33 -0.22 -21.42
N ILE A 46 28.41 0.54 -20.34
CA ILE A 46 28.87 1.93 -20.32
C ILE A 46 30.22 2.13 -21.00
N VAL A 47 31.11 1.13 -20.95
CA VAL A 47 32.41 1.13 -21.58
C VAL A 47 32.29 1.14 -23.12
N GLU A 48 31.28 0.48 -23.66
CA GLU A 48 30.98 0.43 -25.07
C GLU A 48 30.44 1.76 -25.57
N ILE A 49 29.51 2.37 -24.84
CA ILE A 49 29.03 3.73 -25.13
C ILE A 49 30.19 4.73 -25.10
N ALA A 50 31.08 4.62 -24.11
CA ALA A 50 32.27 5.47 -24.00
C ALA A 50 33.19 5.32 -25.21
N ARG A 51 33.43 4.09 -25.69
CA ARG A 51 34.21 3.79 -26.89
C ARG A 51 33.57 4.40 -28.14
N LEU A 52 32.25 4.20 -28.33
CA LEU A 52 31.54 4.75 -29.49
C LEU A 52 31.50 6.29 -29.49
N ALA A 53 31.41 6.92 -28.31
CA ALA A 53 31.40 8.37 -28.19
C ALA A 53 32.81 9.00 -28.24
N GLY A 54 33.87 8.20 -28.08
CA GLY A 54 35.26 8.68 -28.02
C GLY A 54 35.56 9.42 -26.69
N VAL A 55 34.96 9.00 -25.60
CA VAL A 55 35.12 9.62 -24.28
C VAL A 55 35.35 8.59 -23.16
N SER A 56 35.70 9.01 -21.98
CA SER A 56 35.80 8.09 -20.82
C SER A 56 34.43 7.64 -20.31
N PRO A 57 34.31 6.44 -19.70
CA PRO A 57 33.10 5.99 -19.04
C PRO A 57 32.56 6.97 -17.97
N ILE A 58 33.45 7.71 -17.31
CA ILE A 58 33.11 8.77 -16.35
C ILE A 58 32.40 9.92 -17.06
N THR A 59 32.84 10.30 -18.26
CA THR A 59 32.21 11.35 -19.07
C THR A 59 30.82 10.94 -19.53
N VAL A 60 30.61 9.69 -19.96
CA VAL A 60 29.27 9.15 -20.26
C VAL A 60 28.38 9.21 -19.04
N SER A 61 28.87 8.74 -17.90
CA SER A 61 28.13 8.77 -16.63
C SER A 61 27.74 10.19 -16.21
N ARG A 62 28.65 11.19 -16.41
CA ARG A 62 28.35 12.61 -16.14
C ARG A 62 27.34 13.18 -17.12
N ALA A 63 27.45 12.88 -18.41
CA ALA A 63 26.51 13.37 -19.41
C ALA A 63 25.05 12.93 -19.12
N LEU A 64 24.87 11.74 -18.55
CA LEU A 64 23.56 11.20 -18.22
C LEU A 64 22.99 11.69 -16.87
N ARG A 65 23.85 12.14 -15.93
CA ARG A 65 23.41 12.52 -14.58
C ARG A 65 23.57 14.00 -14.24
N HIS A 66 24.61 14.61 -14.79
CA HIS A 66 25.01 15.99 -14.54
C HIS A 66 25.28 16.66 -15.87
N PRO A 67 24.22 16.76 -16.74
CA PRO A 67 24.37 17.26 -18.09
C PRO A 67 25.05 18.64 -18.16
N GLU A 68 24.86 19.43 -17.11
CA GLU A 68 25.46 20.76 -16.94
C GLU A 68 27.00 20.72 -16.80
N LYS A 69 27.58 19.58 -16.43
CA LYS A 69 29.03 19.37 -16.25
C LYS A 69 29.75 18.86 -17.49
N VAL A 70 29.03 18.69 -18.61
CA VAL A 70 29.58 18.17 -19.86
C VAL A 70 29.25 19.11 -21.01
N ALA A 71 30.26 19.45 -21.83
CA ALA A 71 30.08 20.33 -22.96
C ALA A 71 28.98 19.80 -23.91
N GLU A 72 28.12 20.70 -24.39
CA GLU A 72 26.88 20.37 -25.11
C GLU A 72 27.09 19.45 -26.31
N ALA A 73 28.12 19.70 -27.10
CA ALA A 73 28.45 18.86 -28.27
C ALA A 73 28.76 17.41 -27.87
N LYS A 74 29.51 17.21 -26.78
CA LYS A 74 29.83 15.86 -26.27
C LYS A 74 28.59 15.19 -25.68
N ARG A 75 27.77 15.95 -24.96
CA ARG A 75 26.53 15.47 -24.39
C ARG A 75 25.56 14.96 -25.47
N ARG A 76 25.33 15.77 -26.53
CA ARG A 76 24.45 15.40 -27.63
C ARG A 76 24.93 14.11 -28.30
N LYS A 77 26.22 13.99 -28.64
CA LYS A 77 26.78 12.77 -29.20
C LYS A 77 26.58 11.54 -28.32
N ILE A 78 26.74 11.68 -27.01
CA ILE A 78 26.53 10.57 -26.06
C ILE A 78 25.06 10.17 -26.06
N LEU A 79 24.10 11.11 -25.98
CA LEU A 79 22.66 10.82 -25.96
C LEU A 79 22.20 10.13 -27.28
N GLU A 80 22.67 10.55 -28.43
CA GLU A 80 22.41 9.90 -29.74
C GLU A 80 22.88 8.42 -29.75
N ILE A 81 24.05 8.15 -29.16
CA ILE A 81 24.58 6.78 -29.06
C ILE A 81 23.76 5.96 -28.08
N VAL A 82 23.39 6.53 -26.95
CA VAL A 82 22.54 5.88 -25.93
C VAL A 82 21.18 5.48 -26.52
N GLU A 83 20.52 6.40 -27.23
CA GLU A 83 19.25 6.14 -27.91
C GLU A 83 19.37 5.04 -28.96
N ARG A 84 20.38 5.13 -29.83
CA ARG A 84 20.62 4.15 -30.91
C ARG A 84 20.95 2.76 -30.39
N THR A 85 21.65 2.65 -29.25
CA THR A 85 22.11 1.37 -28.70
C THR A 85 21.13 0.78 -27.68
N GLY A 86 20.07 1.52 -27.27
CA GLY A 86 19.17 1.11 -26.21
C GLY A 86 19.87 0.99 -24.84
N TYR A 87 21.03 1.67 -24.68
CA TYR A 87 21.73 1.62 -23.39
C TYR A 87 20.92 2.24 -22.29
N ALA A 88 20.61 1.42 -21.28
CA ALA A 88 20.06 1.89 -20.01
C ALA A 88 21.13 1.81 -18.91
N THR A 89 21.20 2.85 -18.08
CA THR A 89 22.08 2.80 -16.91
C THR A 89 21.62 1.67 -15.99
N ASN A 90 22.50 0.70 -15.75
CA ASN A 90 22.19 -0.39 -14.82
C ASN A 90 22.19 0.13 -13.37
N PRO A 91 21.02 0.16 -12.68
CA PRO A 91 20.93 0.64 -11.31
C PRO A 91 21.77 -0.20 -10.34
N HIS A 92 21.88 -1.51 -10.59
CA HIS A 92 22.69 -2.42 -9.79
C HIS A 92 24.20 -2.15 -9.91
N ALA A 93 24.68 -1.88 -11.15
CA ALA A 93 26.06 -1.47 -11.37
C ALA A 93 26.40 -0.10 -10.77
N ARG A 94 25.39 0.76 -10.60
CA ARG A 94 25.49 2.03 -9.89
C ARG A 94 25.56 1.80 -8.38
N ALA A 95 24.65 1.00 -7.83
CA ALA A 95 24.62 0.63 -6.41
C ALA A 95 25.94 -0.02 -5.96
N LEU A 96 26.52 -0.90 -6.80
CA LEU A 96 27.83 -1.51 -6.55
C LEU A 96 28.98 -0.51 -6.48
N ARG A 97 28.94 0.58 -7.29
CA ARG A 97 30.00 1.61 -7.29
C ARG A 97 29.84 2.68 -6.22
N SER A 98 28.60 3.05 -5.90
CA SER A 98 28.31 4.07 -4.88
C SER A 98 28.09 3.48 -3.49
N GLY A 99 27.91 2.16 -3.39
CA GLY A 99 27.45 1.49 -2.16
C GLY A 99 26.01 1.82 -1.76
N GLN A 100 25.29 2.61 -2.60
CA GLN A 100 23.94 3.11 -2.28
C GLN A 100 22.94 2.72 -3.37
N SER A 101 21.89 2.02 -2.99
CA SER A 101 20.71 1.76 -3.81
C SER A 101 19.81 3.00 -3.86
N ASN A 102 19.01 3.14 -4.91
CA ASN A 102 17.92 4.11 -4.98
C ASN A 102 16.54 3.45 -4.77
N ILE A 103 16.52 2.20 -4.33
CA ILE A 103 15.29 1.46 -4.07
C ILE A 103 14.94 1.55 -2.59
N VAL A 104 13.71 1.92 -2.29
CA VAL A 104 13.10 1.76 -0.97
C VAL A 104 12.10 0.62 -1.07
N ALA A 105 12.30 -0.43 -0.26
CA ALA A 105 11.41 -1.58 -0.24
C ALA A 105 10.20 -1.29 0.68
N ALA A 106 8.98 -1.39 0.15
CA ALA A 106 7.75 -1.23 0.91
C ALA A 106 7.02 -2.57 1.04
N PHE A 107 6.96 -3.11 2.24
CA PHE A 107 6.25 -4.36 2.52
C PHE A 107 4.84 -4.09 3.01
N VAL A 108 3.86 -4.49 2.20
CA VAL A 108 2.45 -4.22 2.43
C VAL A 108 1.76 -5.49 2.92
N SER A 109 0.99 -5.37 3.99
CA SER A 109 0.27 -6.52 4.56
C SER A 109 -0.82 -7.04 3.61
N ASN A 110 -1.54 -6.14 2.93
CA ASN A 110 -2.58 -6.49 1.95
C ASN A 110 -2.75 -5.37 0.92
N LEU A 111 -2.51 -5.65 -0.36
CA LEU A 111 -2.68 -4.69 -1.46
C LEU A 111 -4.15 -4.35 -1.77
N GLN A 112 -5.11 -5.14 -1.28
CA GLN A 112 -6.53 -4.80 -1.39
C GLN A 112 -6.97 -3.75 -0.36
N SER A 113 -6.13 -3.45 0.63
CA SER A 113 -6.42 -2.43 1.63
C SER A 113 -6.00 -1.07 1.11
N GLN A 114 -6.98 -0.23 0.75
CA GLN A 114 -6.76 1.12 0.23
C GLN A 114 -5.87 1.95 1.16
N GLN A 115 -6.06 1.87 2.46
CA GLN A 115 -5.27 2.60 3.46
C GLN A 115 -3.76 2.30 3.36
N PHE A 116 -3.38 1.05 3.08
CA PHE A 116 -1.97 0.71 2.91
C PHE A 116 -1.41 1.25 1.59
N CYS A 117 -2.21 1.19 0.52
CA CYS A 117 -1.83 1.76 -0.78
C CYS A 117 -1.65 3.28 -0.68
N LEU A 118 -2.55 3.99 0.00
CA LEU A 118 -2.45 5.43 0.24
C LEU A 118 -1.20 5.80 1.03
N ALA A 119 -0.82 5.01 2.03
CA ALA A 119 0.42 5.25 2.78
C ALA A 119 1.68 5.04 1.92
N VAL A 120 1.69 4.00 1.09
CA VAL A 120 2.81 3.78 0.14
C VAL A 120 2.88 4.93 -0.87
N GLN A 121 1.74 5.39 -1.40
CA GLN A 121 1.68 6.56 -2.29
C GLN A 121 2.20 7.82 -1.59
N GLY A 122 1.74 8.12 -0.37
CA GLY A 122 2.22 9.27 0.40
C GLY A 122 3.72 9.21 0.68
N CYS A 123 4.27 8.03 0.94
CA CYS A 123 5.71 7.81 1.07
C CYS A 123 6.43 8.09 -0.26
N GLY A 124 5.88 7.61 -1.38
CA GLY A 124 6.40 7.85 -2.73
C GLY A 124 6.46 9.33 -3.09
N GLU A 125 5.42 10.11 -2.76
CA GLU A 125 5.37 11.57 -3.00
C GLU A 125 6.58 12.32 -2.41
N VAL A 126 7.12 11.80 -1.31
CA VAL A 126 8.29 12.39 -0.65
C VAL A 126 9.60 11.84 -1.22
N LEU A 127 9.67 10.56 -1.51
CA LEU A 127 10.90 9.87 -1.90
C LEU A 127 11.24 9.99 -3.39
N GLU A 128 10.23 9.94 -4.28
CA GLU A 128 10.42 9.97 -5.73
C GLU A 128 11.07 11.26 -6.25
N PRO A 129 10.70 12.46 -5.77
CA PRO A 129 11.38 13.70 -6.16
C PRO A 129 12.86 13.73 -5.77
N GLN A 130 13.28 12.91 -4.79
CA GLN A 130 14.67 12.74 -4.38
C GLN A 130 15.40 11.63 -5.16
N GLY A 131 14.75 11.03 -6.17
CA GLY A 131 15.31 10.01 -7.04
C GLY A 131 15.26 8.58 -6.49
N TYR A 132 14.51 8.33 -5.42
CA TYR A 132 14.25 6.99 -4.92
C TYR A 132 13.03 6.38 -5.61
N GLN A 133 13.01 5.05 -5.73
CA GLN A 133 11.92 4.27 -6.30
C GLN A 133 11.38 3.30 -5.25
N LEU A 134 10.06 3.22 -5.12
CA LEU A 134 9.41 2.24 -4.27
C LEU A 134 9.28 0.89 -4.97
N MET A 135 9.76 -0.16 -4.32
CA MET A 135 9.51 -1.55 -4.73
C MET A 135 8.57 -2.18 -3.70
N ILE A 136 7.41 -2.68 -4.15
CA ILE A 136 6.37 -3.16 -3.27
C ILE A 136 6.39 -4.70 -3.21
N GLY A 137 6.37 -5.24 -1.98
CA GLY A 137 6.17 -6.65 -1.70
C GLY A 137 4.97 -6.87 -0.78
N GLN A 138 4.19 -7.95 -0.99
CA GLN A 138 3.03 -8.26 -0.16
C GLN A 138 3.30 -9.43 0.80
N THR A 139 3.20 -9.19 2.12
CA THR A 139 3.40 -10.21 3.16
C THR A 139 2.17 -11.08 3.40
N SER A 140 0.96 -10.62 3.04
CA SER A 140 -0.32 -11.33 3.22
C SER A 140 -0.58 -11.74 4.68
N TYR A 141 -0.11 -10.95 5.66
CA TYR A 141 -0.17 -11.28 7.11
C TYR A 141 0.50 -12.62 7.46
N SER A 142 1.45 -13.08 6.66
CA SER A 142 2.16 -14.35 6.84
C SER A 142 3.57 -14.10 7.37
N TYR A 143 3.86 -14.58 8.56
CA TYR A 143 5.20 -14.51 9.15
C TYR A 143 6.25 -15.24 8.30
N ALA A 144 5.88 -16.36 7.66
CA ALA A 144 6.80 -17.09 6.78
C ALA A 144 7.18 -16.26 5.54
N LYS A 145 6.18 -15.61 4.89
CA LYS A 145 6.45 -14.71 3.76
C LYS A 145 7.27 -13.50 4.19
N GLU A 146 6.96 -12.91 5.34
CA GLU A 146 7.70 -11.78 5.92
C GLU A 146 9.17 -12.17 6.11
N THR A 147 9.45 -13.31 6.74
CA THR A 147 10.81 -13.81 6.95
C THR A 147 11.55 -14.00 5.62
N THR A 148 10.91 -14.65 4.63
CA THR A 148 11.52 -14.84 3.30
C THR A 148 11.85 -13.51 2.62
N MET A 149 10.96 -12.53 2.69
CA MET A 149 11.17 -11.20 2.12
C MET A 149 12.32 -10.45 2.82
N ILE A 150 12.39 -10.53 4.15
CA ILE A 150 13.47 -9.92 4.92
C ILE A 150 14.82 -10.55 4.55
N GLN A 151 14.88 -11.86 4.35
CA GLN A 151 16.11 -12.55 3.91
C GLN A 151 16.58 -12.02 2.54
N SER A 152 15.66 -11.78 1.59
CA SER A 152 16.01 -11.27 0.25
C SER A 152 16.54 -9.83 0.26
N LEU A 153 16.32 -9.04 1.32
CA LEU A 153 16.85 -7.67 1.43
C LEU A 153 18.38 -7.62 1.45
N ARG A 154 19.05 -8.67 1.92
CA ARG A 154 20.52 -8.75 1.90
C ARG A 154 21.10 -8.72 0.49
N GLU A 155 20.40 -9.35 -0.45
CA GLU A 155 20.79 -9.39 -1.86
C GLU A 155 20.35 -8.12 -2.60
N MET A 156 19.13 -7.64 -2.31
CA MET A 156 18.54 -6.46 -2.91
C MET A 156 19.27 -5.18 -2.50
N ARG A 157 19.77 -5.09 -1.26
CA ARG A 157 20.42 -3.92 -0.66
C ARG A 157 19.65 -2.62 -0.89
N PRO A 158 18.41 -2.52 -0.42
CA PRO A 158 17.65 -1.29 -0.57
C PRO A 158 18.25 -0.14 0.24
N ALA A 159 17.91 1.10 -0.12
CA ALA A 159 18.30 2.29 0.63
C ALA A 159 17.59 2.41 1.98
N ALA A 160 16.36 1.91 2.05
CA ALA A 160 15.53 1.87 3.25
C ALA A 160 14.43 0.82 3.10
N VAL A 161 13.76 0.49 4.19
CA VAL A 161 12.59 -0.43 4.20
C VAL A 161 11.44 0.21 4.96
N MET A 162 10.22 0.07 4.43
CA MET A 162 8.97 0.45 5.10
C MET A 162 8.07 -0.77 5.23
N PHE A 163 7.45 -0.96 6.39
CA PHE A 163 6.43 -2.00 6.64
C PHE A 163 5.08 -1.35 6.96
N THR A 164 3.99 -1.83 6.32
CA THR A 164 2.62 -1.50 6.76
C THR A 164 2.20 -2.39 7.92
N GLY A 165 2.96 -2.36 8.96
CA GLY A 165 2.83 -3.15 10.18
C GLY A 165 4.10 -3.04 11.00
N VAL A 166 4.16 -3.85 12.06
CA VAL A 166 5.32 -3.98 12.94
C VAL A 166 5.85 -5.40 12.87
N ILE A 167 7.15 -5.53 13.03
CA ILE A 167 7.82 -6.83 13.01
C ILE A 167 7.83 -7.42 14.41
N GLU A 168 7.18 -8.57 14.56
CA GLU A 168 6.98 -9.21 15.88
C GLU A 168 8.05 -10.27 16.17
N ILE A 169 8.55 -10.96 15.13
CA ILE A 169 9.53 -12.04 15.27
C ILE A 169 10.91 -11.45 15.54
N GLU A 170 11.51 -11.81 16.69
CA GLU A 170 12.79 -11.24 17.12
C GLU A 170 13.96 -11.59 16.17
N GLU A 171 13.94 -12.76 15.52
CA GLU A 171 14.90 -13.13 14.49
C GLU A 171 14.83 -12.16 13.29
N ASN A 172 13.63 -11.79 12.88
CA ASN A 172 13.39 -10.82 11.80
C ASN A 172 13.86 -9.42 12.23
N ARG A 173 13.58 -9.01 13.47
CA ARG A 173 14.06 -7.73 14.03
C ARG A 173 15.58 -7.64 14.03
N ARG A 174 16.25 -8.71 14.49
CA ARG A 174 17.72 -8.79 14.47
C ARG A 174 18.27 -8.75 13.04
N ALA A 175 17.66 -9.48 12.11
CA ALA A 175 18.09 -9.50 10.71
C ALA A 175 17.97 -8.10 10.07
N LEU A 176 16.90 -7.35 10.37
CA LEU A 176 16.69 -5.98 9.88
C LEU A 176 17.69 -4.99 10.49
N ARG A 177 17.93 -5.04 11.81
CA ARG A 177 18.97 -4.20 12.45
C ARG A 177 20.35 -4.43 11.83
N ALA A 178 20.68 -5.67 11.49
CA ALA A 178 21.95 -6.03 10.87
C ALA A 178 22.14 -5.49 9.44
N LEU A 179 21.08 -5.01 8.78
CA LEU A 179 21.20 -4.36 7.45
C LEU A 179 21.85 -2.97 7.54
N GLY A 180 21.77 -2.29 8.70
CA GLY A 180 22.33 -0.96 8.89
C GLY A 180 21.70 0.14 8.02
N ILE A 181 20.46 -0.04 7.57
CA ILE A 181 19.69 0.89 6.76
C ILE A 181 18.46 1.40 7.54
N PRO A 182 17.84 2.52 7.15
CA PRO A 182 16.61 3.00 7.76
C PRO A 182 15.48 1.97 7.68
N ILE A 183 14.83 1.70 8.82
CA ILE A 183 13.67 0.81 8.92
C ILE A 183 12.49 1.61 9.48
N MET A 184 11.41 1.65 8.72
CA MET A 184 10.16 2.30 9.09
C MET A 184 9.08 1.26 9.35
N GLU A 185 8.60 1.17 10.58
CA GLU A 185 7.41 0.41 10.96
C GLU A 185 6.19 1.34 11.03
N THR A 186 4.98 0.82 10.75
CA THR A 186 3.75 1.62 10.78
C THR A 186 2.58 0.84 11.37
N TRP A 187 1.42 1.50 11.53
CA TRP A 187 0.14 0.89 11.97
C TRP A 187 0.12 0.31 13.40
N ALA A 188 1.04 0.69 14.26
CA ALA A 188 0.98 0.39 15.69
C ALA A 188 1.59 1.54 16.50
N TYR A 189 1.06 1.81 17.68
CA TYR A 189 1.59 2.77 18.64
C TYR A 189 0.84 2.61 19.98
N PRO A 190 1.47 2.76 21.16
CA PRO A 190 2.93 2.86 21.34
C PRO A 190 3.63 1.50 21.18
N ARG A 191 4.86 1.53 20.70
CA ARG A 191 5.73 0.35 20.61
C ARG A 191 7.19 0.78 20.49
N ASP A 192 8.10 -0.07 20.97
CA ASP A 192 9.54 0.05 20.71
C ASP A 192 9.85 -0.38 19.27
N PRO A 193 10.21 0.54 18.34
CA PRO A 193 10.49 0.21 16.95
C PRO A 193 11.85 -0.44 16.77
N ILE A 194 12.09 -1.00 15.57
CA ILE A 194 13.43 -1.43 15.16
C ILE A 194 14.35 -0.21 14.99
N ASP A 195 13.85 0.85 14.33
CA ASP A 195 14.52 2.11 14.06
C ASP A 195 13.52 3.29 14.19
N MET A 196 12.44 3.31 13.38
CA MET A 196 11.43 4.37 13.37
C MET A 196 10.02 3.81 13.30
N LEU A 197 9.04 4.55 13.84
CA LEU A 197 7.62 4.18 13.86
C LEU A 197 6.72 5.39 13.62
N VAL A 198 5.75 5.25 12.73
CA VAL A 198 4.59 6.15 12.62
C VAL A 198 3.31 5.32 12.68
N GLY A 199 2.48 5.55 13.69
CA GLY A 199 1.31 4.70 13.86
C GLY A 199 0.25 5.26 14.80
N PHE A 200 -0.68 4.41 15.18
CA PHE A 200 -1.81 4.76 16.06
C PHE A 200 -2.14 3.58 16.98
N SER A 201 -2.92 3.87 18.02
CA SER A 201 -3.39 2.85 18.97
C SER A 201 -4.55 2.05 18.36
N ASN A 202 -4.30 0.76 18.11
CA ASN A 202 -5.37 -0.16 17.71
C ASN A 202 -6.34 -0.44 18.88
N ILE A 203 -5.91 -0.32 20.14
CA ILE A 203 -6.79 -0.41 21.31
C ILE A 203 -7.75 0.77 21.31
N ASP A 204 -7.26 2.01 21.11
CA ASP A 204 -8.11 3.19 21.06
C ASP A 204 -9.10 3.16 19.90
N SER A 205 -8.75 2.55 18.77
CA SER A 205 -9.72 2.39 17.68
C SER A 205 -10.90 1.49 18.07
N GLY A 206 -10.65 0.44 18.87
CA GLY A 206 -11.71 -0.39 19.43
C GLY A 206 -12.54 0.36 20.49
N ARG A 207 -11.87 1.15 21.34
CA ARG A 207 -12.52 2.00 22.34
C ARG A 207 -13.49 3.00 21.69
N LEU A 208 -13.04 3.73 20.67
CA LEU A 208 -13.88 4.68 19.93
C LEU A 208 -15.13 4.02 19.31
N ALA A 209 -15.02 2.78 18.84
CA ALA A 209 -16.18 2.05 18.31
C ALA A 209 -17.23 1.76 19.37
N ALA A 210 -16.82 1.31 20.56
CA ALA A 210 -17.74 1.04 21.67
C ALA A 210 -18.35 2.33 22.21
N GLU A 211 -17.57 3.38 22.38
CA GLU A 211 -18.04 4.71 22.80
C GLU A 211 -19.10 5.24 21.83
N HIS A 212 -18.85 5.16 20.52
CA HIS A 212 -19.83 5.55 19.51
C HIS A 212 -21.14 4.77 19.64
N PHE A 213 -21.08 3.46 19.80
CA PHE A 213 -22.30 2.66 19.98
C PHE A 213 -23.06 3.02 21.25
N ALA A 214 -22.36 3.28 22.35
CA ALA A 214 -22.98 3.74 23.61
C ALA A 214 -23.65 5.12 23.45
N GLU A 215 -22.97 6.08 22.80
CA GLU A 215 -23.52 7.42 22.50
C GLU A 215 -24.78 7.35 21.62
N ARG A 216 -24.85 6.37 20.72
CA ARG A 216 -26.00 6.14 19.84
C ARG A 216 -27.13 5.36 20.51
N GLY A 217 -26.92 4.89 21.75
CA GLY A 217 -27.93 4.20 22.54
C GLY A 217 -28.09 2.71 22.26
N TYR A 218 -27.20 2.11 21.43
CA TYR A 218 -27.18 0.66 21.23
C TYR A 218 -26.82 -0.06 22.54
N ARG A 219 -27.30 -1.28 22.71
CA ARG A 219 -27.06 -2.08 23.92
C ARG A 219 -26.42 -3.42 23.61
N ARG A 220 -26.87 -4.10 22.56
CA ARG A 220 -26.39 -5.41 22.16
C ARG A 220 -25.51 -5.28 20.91
N VAL A 221 -24.20 -5.41 21.12
CA VAL A 221 -23.21 -5.13 20.09
C VAL A 221 -22.47 -6.39 19.67
N GLY A 222 -21.93 -6.40 18.46
CA GLY A 222 -21.13 -7.47 17.92
C GLY A 222 -19.79 -6.99 17.37
N PHE A 223 -18.88 -7.96 17.15
CA PHE A 223 -17.59 -7.73 16.53
C PHE A 223 -17.33 -8.74 15.41
N ILE A 224 -16.81 -8.24 14.28
CA ILE A 224 -16.34 -9.06 13.15
C ILE A 224 -14.89 -8.67 12.84
N GLY A 225 -13.95 -9.60 13.00
CA GLY A 225 -12.54 -9.34 12.71
C GLY A 225 -11.60 -10.46 13.08
N ARG A 226 -10.30 -10.27 12.84
CA ARG A 226 -9.27 -11.23 13.25
C ARG A 226 -9.09 -11.23 14.77
N ARG A 227 -8.85 -12.40 15.34
CA ARG A 227 -8.47 -12.58 16.76
C ARG A 227 -6.96 -12.58 16.98
N SER A 228 -6.18 -12.15 15.98
CA SER A 228 -4.72 -12.02 16.05
C SER A 228 -4.25 -10.66 15.57
N GLY A 229 -3.04 -10.26 15.97
CA GLY A 229 -2.41 -9.01 15.58
C GLY A 229 -3.30 -7.78 15.86
N ARG A 230 -3.35 -6.84 14.94
CA ARG A 230 -4.12 -5.60 15.07
C ARG A 230 -5.62 -5.80 15.31
N GLY A 231 -6.20 -6.86 14.75
CA GLY A 231 -7.61 -7.19 15.00
C GLY A 231 -7.88 -7.55 16.45
N ALA A 232 -6.99 -8.32 17.08
CA ALA A 232 -7.07 -8.66 18.51
C ALA A 232 -6.97 -7.40 19.40
N LEU A 233 -6.06 -6.47 19.07
CA LEU A 233 -5.92 -5.21 19.83
C LEU A 233 -7.19 -4.35 19.73
N ARG A 234 -7.82 -4.27 18.55
CA ARG A 234 -9.11 -3.59 18.39
C ARG A 234 -10.21 -4.24 19.20
N LEU A 235 -10.27 -5.59 19.17
CA LEU A 235 -11.24 -6.32 19.97
C LEU A 235 -11.02 -6.10 21.47
N THR A 236 -9.77 -6.04 21.94
CA THR A 236 -9.44 -5.75 23.34
C THR A 236 -10.00 -4.38 23.75
N GLY A 237 -9.67 -3.32 23.02
CA GLY A 237 -10.18 -1.98 23.32
C GLY A 237 -11.70 -1.88 23.23
N PHE A 238 -12.30 -2.57 22.24
CA PHE A 238 -13.76 -2.65 22.10
C PHE A 238 -14.42 -3.33 23.31
N ARG A 239 -13.87 -4.45 23.78
CA ARG A 239 -14.39 -5.17 24.95
C ARG A 239 -14.29 -4.37 26.24
N GLU A 240 -13.16 -3.72 26.46
CA GLU A 240 -12.92 -2.92 27.66
C GLU A 240 -13.88 -1.73 27.73
N ALA A 241 -14.01 -0.98 26.64
CA ALA A 241 -14.89 0.17 26.56
C ALA A 241 -16.38 -0.22 26.56
N ALA A 242 -16.75 -1.30 25.87
CA ALA A 242 -18.11 -1.82 25.91
C ALA A 242 -18.54 -2.19 27.33
N ARG A 243 -17.67 -2.89 28.06
CA ARG A 243 -17.95 -3.21 29.47
C ARG A 243 -18.12 -1.97 30.35
N ALA A 244 -17.23 -0.98 30.17
CA ALA A 244 -17.29 0.28 30.93
C ALA A 244 -18.56 1.08 30.61
N ALA A 245 -19.06 1.02 29.37
CA ALA A 245 -20.28 1.69 28.93
C ALA A 245 -21.58 0.88 29.16
N GLY A 246 -21.50 -0.33 29.73
CA GLY A 246 -22.64 -1.20 29.96
C GLY A 246 -23.25 -1.78 28.68
N LEU A 247 -22.46 -1.95 27.63
CA LEU A 247 -22.85 -2.64 26.40
C LEU A 247 -22.67 -4.16 26.57
N ASP A 248 -23.62 -4.93 26.05
CA ASP A 248 -23.56 -6.38 26.00
C ASP A 248 -22.97 -6.84 24.65
N ILE A 249 -21.80 -7.47 24.69
CA ILE A 249 -21.20 -8.06 23.48
C ILE A 249 -21.82 -9.44 23.26
N VAL A 250 -22.88 -9.47 22.47
CA VAL A 250 -23.68 -10.66 22.22
C VAL A 250 -23.11 -11.60 21.17
N ALA A 251 -22.20 -11.12 20.34
CA ALA A 251 -21.60 -11.93 19.28
C ALA A 251 -20.19 -11.45 18.90
N GLU A 252 -19.27 -12.39 18.70
CA GLU A 252 -17.94 -12.15 18.18
C GLU A 252 -17.61 -13.19 17.11
N LEU A 253 -17.31 -12.73 15.89
CA LEU A 253 -16.96 -13.62 14.79
C LEU A 253 -15.52 -13.40 14.35
N SER A 254 -14.73 -14.49 14.34
CA SER A 254 -13.36 -14.45 13.81
C SER A 254 -13.35 -14.65 12.30
N VAL A 255 -12.63 -13.75 11.60
CA VAL A 255 -12.34 -13.86 10.18
C VAL A 255 -10.83 -13.79 10.01
N ASP A 256 -10.16 -14.94 9.84
CA ASP A 256 -8.69 -15.00 9.87
C ASP A 256 -8.03 -14.52 8.57
N GLY A 257 -8.63 -14.77 7.42
CA GLY A 257 -8.17 -14.32 6.12
C GLY A 257 -9.18 -13.38 5.46
N VAL A 258 -8.96 -12.07 5.52
CA VAL A 258 -9.81 -11.11 4.81
C VAL A 258 -9.26 -10.92 3.41
N SER A 259 -9.95 -11.48 2.42
CA SER A 259 -9.56 -11.43 1.01
C SER A 259 -10.53 -10.61 0.15
N SER A 260 -11.79 -10.45 0.58
CA SER A 260 -12.80 -9.74 -0.20
C SER A 260 -13.98 -9.29 0.67
N MET A 261 -14.89 -8.50 0.09
CA MET A 261 -16.17 -8.12 0.73
C MET A 261 -17.06 -9.35 0.99
N VAL A 262 -16.85 -10.47 0.28
CA VAL A 262 -17.62 -11.73 0.49
C VAL A 262 -17.39 -12.26 1.90
N ASP A 263 -16.19 -12.04 2.47
CA ASP A 263 -15.88 -12.48 3.84
C ASP A 263 -16.73 -11.71 4.85
N GLY A 264 -16.93 -10.41 4.66
CA GLY A 264 -17.82 -9.58 5.47
C GLY A 264 -19.28 -9.96 5.32
N ARG A 265 -19.71 -10.27 4.09
CA ARG A 265 -21.08 -10.75 3.83
C ARG A 265 -21.37 -12.03 4.59
N ARG A 266 -20.51 -13.05 4.44
CA ARG A 266 -20.65 -14.34 5.15
C ARG A 266 -20.63 -14.14 6.65
N ALA A 267 -19.68 -13.32 7.13
CA ALA A 267 -19.52 -13.07 8.55
C ALA A 267 -20.77 -12.44 9.18
N LEU A 268 -21.42 -11.46 8.52
CA LEU A 268 -22.67 -10.92 9.06
C LEU A 268 -23.78 -11.96 9.05
N GLY A 269 -23.96 -12.71 7.98
CA GLY A 269 -24.97 -13.79 7.91
C GLY A 269 -24.79 -14.83 9.03
N ASP A 270 -23.55 -15.27 9.25
CA ASP A 270 -23.21 -16.20 10.34
C ASP A 270 -23.44 -15.58 11.73
N LEU A 271 -23.12 -14.32 11.89
CA LEU A 271 -23.33 -13.61 13.17
C LEU A 271 -24.82 -13.51 13.49
N LEU A 272 -25.65 -13.08 12.54
CA LEU A 272 -27.10 -12.96 12.68
C LEU A 272 -27.77 -14.32 12.93
N SER A 273 -27.28 -15.40 12.29
CA SER A 273 -27.82 -16.76 12.51
C SER A 273 -27.58 -17.26 13.93
N ARG A 274 -26.49 -16.81 14.57
CA ARG A 274 -26.15 -17.19 15.95
C ARG A 274 -26.83 -16.28 16.99
N ASN A 275 -27.03 -15.03 16.66
CA ASN A 275 -27.68 -14.07 17.55
C ASN A 275 -28.38 -12.97 16.73
N ALA A 276 -29.68 -13.14 16.52
CA ALA A 276 -30.52 -12.19 15.81
C ALA A 276 -30.80 -10.89 16.60
N ALA A 277 -30.43 -10.85 17.90
CA ALA A 277 -30.69 -9.70 18.76
C ALA A 277 -29.58 -8.62 18.71
N VAL A 278 -28.53 -8.79 17.89
CA VAL A 278 -27.49 -7.78 17.73
C VAL A 278 -28.03 -6.51 17.07
N GLU A 279 -27.72 -5.35 17.65
CA GLU A 279 -28.18 -4.03 17.20
C GLU A 279 -27.11 -3.29 16.39
N ALA A 280 -25.82 -3.48 16.76
CA ALA A 280 -24.70 -2.80 16.09
C ALA A 280 -23.48 -3.72 16.00
N VAL A 281 -22.74 -3.62 14.90
CA VAL A 281 -21.57 -4.47 14.63
C VAL A 281 -20.36 -3.61 14.28
N PHE A 282 -19.28 -3.76 15.04
CA PHE A 282 -17.98 -3.22 14.71
C PHE A 282 -17.19 -4.23 13.85
N CYS A 283 -16.91 -3.86 12.62
CA CYS A 283 -16.07 -4.61 11.71
C CYS A 283 -14.63 -4.08 11.76
N ALA A 284 -13.66 -4.95 12.01
CA ALA A 284 -12.26 -4.56 12.22
C ALA A 284 -11.57 -3.93 10.99
N ASN A 285 -12.22 -3.89 9.82
CA ASN A 285 -11.82 -3.11 8.65
C ASN A 285 -13.01 -2.84 7.72
N ASP A 286 -12.87 -1.84 6.85
CA ASP A 286 -13.94 -1.40 5.94
C ASP A 286 -14.28 -2.44 4.86
N LEU A 287 -13.36 -3.32 4.49
CA LEU A 287 -13.66 -4.39 3.55
C LEU A 287 -14.71 -5.37 4.13
N LEU A 288 -14.55 -5.73 5.40
CA LEU A 288 -15.54 -6.51 6.15
C LEU A 288 -16.83 -5.71 6.37
N ALA A 289 -16.72 -4.44 6.76
CA ALA A 289 -17.88 -3.58 7.03
C ALA A 289 -18.72 -3.36 5.77
N THR A 290 -18.10 -3.10 4.63
CA THR A 290 -18.78 -2.96 3.34
C THR A 290 -19.48 -4.27 2.95
N GLY A 291 -18.81 -5.40 3.15
CA GLY A 291 -19.43 -6.71 2.94
C GLY A 291 -20.64 -6.93 3.85
N ALA A 292 -20.52 -6.61 5.12
CA ALA A 292 -21.62 -6.70 6.09
C ALA A 292 -22.79 -5.77 5.70
N LEU A 293 -22.52 -4.54 5.29
CA LEU A 293 -23.54 -3.59 4.80
C LEU A 293 -24.29 -4.15 3.58
N LEU A 294 -23.57 -4.74 2.61
CA LEU A 294 -24.18 -5.38 1.44
C LEU A 294 -25.05 -6.58 1.83
N GLU A 295 -24.65 -7.36 2.84
CA GLU A 295 -25.47 -8.48 3.33
C GLU A 295 -26.72 -8.00 4.06
N ALA A 296 -26.62 -7.02 4.94
CA ALA A 296 -27.77 -6.43 5.61
C ALA A 296 -28.82 -5.95 4.58
N ARG A 297 -28.39 -5.26 3.53
CA ARG A 297 -29.27 -4.83 2.44
C ARG A 297 -29.89 -6.01 1.69
N ARG A 298 -29.13 -7.06 1.41
CA ARG A 298 -29.63 -8.29 0.75
C ARG A 298 -30.72 -8.96 1.58
N LEU A 299 -30.59 -8.88 2.91
CA LEU A 299 -31.58 -9.41 3.86
C LEU A 299 -32.79 -8.46 4.07
N GLY A 300 -32.82 -7.31 3.39
CA GLY A 300 -33.89 -6.32 3.52
C GLY A 300 -33.83 -5.49 4.80
N MET A 301 -32.69 -5.52 5.53
CA MET A 301 -32.51 -4.76 6.76
C MET A 301 -32.21 -3.29 6.46
N ARG A 302 -32.80 -2.40 7.25
CA ARG A 302 -32.56 -0.95 7.18
C ARG A 302 -31.36 -0.59 8.05
N LEU A 303 -30.44 0.20 7.51
CA LEU A 303 -29.35 0.77 8.28
C LEU A 303 -29.64 2.25 8.56
N PRO A 304 -29.47 2.71 9.81
CA PRO A 304 -29.00 1.97 10.98
C PRO A 304 -30.11 1.33 11.82
N ASP A 305 -31.39 1.43 11.40
CA ASP A 305 -32.59 1.16 12.25
C ASP A 305 -32.69 -0.31 12.68
N ASP A 306 -32.48 -1.27 11.77
CA ASP A 306 -32.57 -2.70 12.06
C ASP A 306 -31.20 -3.28 12.47
N ILE A 307 -30.10 -2.71 11.95
CA ILE A 307 -28.71 -3.03 12.33
C ILE A 307 -27.78 -1.87 12.00
N ALA A 308 -26.93 -1.49 12.91
CA ALA A 308 -25.88 -0.51 12.68
C ALA A 308 -24.54 -1.20 12.34
N ILE A 309 -23.77 -0.61 11.41
CA ILE A 309 -22.47 -1.13 11.00
C ILE A 309 -21.44 -0.02 11.06
N LEU A 310 -20.31 -0.31 11.71
CA LEU A 310 -19.17 0.58 11.84
C LEU A 310 -17.92 -0.14 11.34
N GLY A 311 -17.11 0.55 10.54
CA GLY A 311 -15.89 0.03 9.95
C GLY A 311 -14.60 0.65 10.51
N PHE A 312 -13.48 0.27 9.91
CA PHE A 312 -12.17 0.85 10.15
C PHE A 312 -11.37 0.94 8.85
N GLY A 313 -10.96 2.17 8.44
CA GLY A 313 -10.07 2.33 7.28
C GLY A 313 -10.28 3.58 6.42
N HIS A 314 -11.43 4.25 6.47
CA HIS A 314 -11.77 5.39 5.60
C HIS A 314 -11.64 5.07 4.10
N ASN A 315 -12.26 3.97 3.65
CA ASN A 315 -12.28 3.61 2.22
C ASN A 315 -13.28 4.48 1.44
N ASP A 316 -12.89 4.96 0.24
CA ASP A 316 -13.74 5.79 -0.62
C ASP A 316 -15.07 5.08 -0.99
N VAL A 317 -15.01 3.79 -1.34
CA VAL A 317 -16.21 3.00 -1.65
C VAL A 317 -17.20 2.97 -0.48
N ALA A 318 -16.70 2.98 0.75
CA ALA A 318 -17.53 2.95 1.94
C ALA A 318 -18.29 4.27 2.13
N GLU A 319 -17.74 5.40 1.67
CA GLU A 319 -18.39 6.70 1.67
C GLU A 319 -19.53 6.77 0.66
N GLU A 320 -19.27 6.35 -0.57
CA GLU A 320 -20.18 6.44 -1.69
C GLU A 320 -21.30 5.39 -1.65
N LEU A 321 -21.16 4.31 -0.87
CA LEU A 321 -22.17 3.26 -0.79
C LEU A 321 -23.27 3.66 0.21
N PRO A 322 -24.49 4.02 -0.24
CA PRO A 322 -25.57 4.44 0.67
C PRO A 322 -25.82 3.41 1.79
N PRO A 323 -26.12 3.85 3.02
CA PRO A 323 -26.31 5.22 3.50
C PRO A 323 -24.98 5.93 3.87
N GLY A 324 -23.85 5.46 3.40
CA GLY A 324 -22.51 5.85 3.80
C GLY A 324 -22.05 5.10 5.05
N LEU A 325 -20.87 4.46 4.99
CA LEU A 325 -20.34 3.70 6.11
C LEU A 325 -19.70 4.64 7.13
N THR A 326 -20.19 4.60 8.38
CA THR A 326 -19.50 5.17 9.54
C THR A 326 -18.21 4.37 9.75
N THR A 327 -17.06 5.05 9.85
CA THR A 327 -15.76 4.39 9.94
C THR A 327 -14.79 5.16 10.83
N ILE A 328 -13.94 4.42 11.53
CA ILE A 328 -12.78 4.96 12.24
C ILE A 328 -11.57 4.81 11.33
N GLY A 329 -10.70 5.80 11.31
CA GLY A 329 -9.48 5.72 10.50
C GLY A 329 -8.50 6.82 10.79
N ILE A 330 -7.52 6.95 9.91
CA ILE A 330 -6.44 7.94 9.97
C ILE A 330 -6.25 8.58 8.59
N ASP A 331 -5.54 9.70 8.51
CA ASP A 331 -4.96 10.15 7.24
C ASP A 331 -3.80 9.21 6.84
N SER A 332 -4.15 8.16 6.11
CA SER A 332 -3.17 7.15 5.66
C SER A 332 -2.12 7.74 4.72
N ARG A 333 -2.50 8.69 3.86
CA ARG A 333 -1.57 9.36 2.94
C ARG A 333 -0.62 10.30 3.70
N GLY A 334 -1.14 11.02 4.70
CA GLY A 334 -0.34 11.84 5.62
C GLY A 334 0.65 11.02 6.43
N LEU A 335 0.22 9.85 6.96
CA LEU A 335 1.12 8.89 7.61
C LEU A 335 2.26 8.48 6.67
N GLY A 336 1.93 8.19 5.40
CA GLY A 336 2.93 7.83 4.39
C GLY A 336 3.92 8.96 4.12
N ARG A 337 3.46 10.21 3.97
CA ARG A 337 4.34 11.39 3.80
C ARG A 337 5.25 11.59 5.01
N GLN A 338 4.73 11.45 6.21
CA GLN A 338 5.52 11.54 7.43
C GLN A 338 6.59 10.44 7.48
N ALA A 339 6.22 9.19 7.20
CA ALA A 339 7.16 8.07 7.12
C ALA A 339 8.26 8.32 6.08
N GLY A 340 7.90 8.78 4.87
CA GLY A 340 8.85 9.14 3.82
C GLY A 340 9.83 10.24 4.24
N SER A 341 9.35 11.27 4.92
CA SER A 341 10.18 12.37 5.44
C SER A 341 11.20 11.89 6.49
N MET A 342 10.75 11.03 7.42
CA MET A 342 11.62 10.43 8.43
C MET A 342 12.66 9.50 7.80
N ILE A 343 12.28 8.70 6.81
CA ILE A 343 13.20 7.86 6.04
C ILE A 343 14.28 8.72 5.37
N LEU A 344 13.90 9.82 4.68
CA LEU A 344 14.85 10.73 4.04
C LEU A 344 15.83 11.35 5.05
N GLN A 345 15.34 11.81 6.19
CA GLN A 345 16.17 12.36 7.25
C GLN A 345 17.18 11.31 7.73
N ARG A 346 16.71 10.10 7.98
CA ARG A 346 17.54 8.99 8.45
C ARG A 346 18.59 8.56 7.42
N MET A 347 18.26 8.56 6.11
CA MET A 347 19.22 8.31 5.03
C MET A 347 20.32 9.38 4.91
N ARG A 348 20.06 10.59 5.39
CA ARG A 348 21.08 11.67 5.50
C ARG A 348 21.98 11.52 6.73
N GLY A 349 21.77 10.49 7.55
CA GLY A 349 22.51 10.23 8.78
C GLY A 349 21.97 10.96 10.00
N GLU A 350 20.80 11.60 9.89
CA GLU A 350 20.14 12.33 10.97
C GLU A 350 19.06 11.45 11.59
N MET A 351 19.02 11.37 12.93
CA MET A 351 17.90 10.71 13.62
C MET A 351 16.76 11.74 13.74
N PRO A 352 15.51 11.37 13.36
CA PRO A 352 14.36 12.20 13.67
C PRO A 352 14.27 12.52 15.17
N SER A 353 13.87 13.75 15.51
CA SER A 353 13.70 14.17 16.92
C SER A 353 12.71 13.29 17.66
N GLU A 354 11.69 12.80 16.95
CA GLU A 354 10.71 11.84 17.44
C GLU A 354 10.72 10.61 16.53
N PRO A 355 11.54 9.59 16.83
CA PRO A 355 11.63 8.40 16.00
C PRO A 355 10.38 7.50 16.10
N SER A 356 9.51 7.75 17.08
CA SER A 356 8.23 7.06 17.26
C SER A 356 7.12 8.10 17.44
N CYS A 357 6.20 8.20 16.46
CA CYS A 357 5.14 9.20 16.42
C CYS A 357 3.75 8.57 16.35
N ALA A 358 2.79 9.18 17.07
CA ALA A 358 1.38 8.86 16.94
C ALA A 358 0.72 9.70 15.84
N VAL A 359 -0.19 9.09 15.08
CA VAL A 359 -1.17 9.79 14.23
C VAL A 359 -2.55 9.69 14.86
N GLU A 360 -3.35 10.74 14.66
CA GLU A 360 -4.68 10.86 15.23
C GLU A 360 -5.67 9.88 14.58
N LEU A 361 -6.51 9.28 15.40
CA LEU A 361 -7.68 8.49 14.98
C LEU A 361 -8.89 9.43 14.85
N THR A 362 -9.61 9.32 13.75
CA THR A 362 -10.85 10.05 13.51
C THR A 362 -12.03 9.10 13.33
N LEU A 363 -13.16 9.43 13.93
CA LEU A 363 -14.44 8.78 13.68
C LEU A 363 -15.25 9.64 12.70
N THR A 364 -15.45 9.14 11.50
CA THR A 364 -16.31 9.78 10.50
C THR A 364 -17.70 9.15 10.56
N ARG A 365 -18.65 9.92 11.10
CA ARG A 365 -20.05 9.49 11.24
C ARG A 365 -20.77 9.65 9.92
N ARG A 366 -21.48 8.60 9.49
CA ARG A 366 -22.34 8.56 8.32
C ARG A 366 -23.65 7.84 8.65
N GLY A 367 -24.39 7.40 7.64
CA GLY A 367 -25.73 6.85 7.84
C GLY A 367 -25.78 5.38 8.28
N SER A 368 -24.65 4.66 8.40
CA SER A 368 -24.71 3.23 8.73
C SER A 368 -24.72 2.93 10.24
N SER A 369 -24.45 3.93 11.11
CA SER A 369 -24.53 3.77 12.56
C SER A 369 -24.74 5.08 13.31
#